data_efc388682e6b22242c500c76729ad87e
#
_entry.id   efc388682e6b22242c500c76729ad87e
#
_cell.length_a   1.000
_cell.length_b   1.000
_cell.length_c   1.000
_cell.angle_alpha   90.00
_cell.angle_beta   90.00
_cell.angle_gamma   90.00
#
_symmetry.space_group_name_H-M   'P 1'
#
loop_
_entity.id
_entity.type
_entity.pdbx_description
1 polymer ?
#
loop_
_entity_poly.entity_id
_entity_poly.type
_entity_poly.pdbx_seq_one_letter_code
_entity_poly.pdbx_strand_id
1 'polypeptide(L)'
;MGAPAVLAATDMELSMHKIALSGLAALAFSGLALADAQIDLGDTQRVTRLFAYPNNCNVICYRDWTLEQTVEHYLTQSVQRDGYANAKVRVTRDNHTLHAHITEVPAGYSEPLRKLLDNGELAYQGATRLNQKGGWDFSWYLFLPLGMALENRRSIELLHFPPDYSLTHFQDYLQSNTTDRWAELLTFNGIEANQTPAYQTIVDIAPIAAPSDAGGALAGVYDYFHDYQVNMVKDMTVSKHGKALPMVAFGSPVRAWIEQQYGPKVNVLGLVSITPQAGGAKVPVLGSNHPSAIWYAADPKGYDGDQDKADAAGLKMMGQDLSAACWQAGMGRNPQADAKLTLDACTSKWQVTQKKQTCELFYRTIRKLTPEQAAAKCNTGAVTRSLRDLRKPLETNGVDSAL
;
A
#
# COMPACT_ATOMS: atom_id res chain seq x y z
N MET A 1 -13.11 -0.43 82.91
CA MET A 1 -13.77 0.85 83.08
C MET A 1 -13.07 1.85 82.20
N GLY A 2 -13.62 2.16 81.11
CA GLY A 2 -13.04 3.07 80.14
C GLY A 2 -13.97 3.18 78.98
N ALA A 3 -14.71 4.28 78.86
CA ALA A 3 -15.68 4.55 77.87
C ALA A 3 -15.02 4.84 76.51
N PRO A 4 -15.69 4.61 75.37
CA PRO A 4 -15.17 4.89 74.06
C PRO A 4 -15.38 6.38 73.67
N ALA A 5 -14.36 6.95 73.07
CA ALA A 5 -14.40 8.28 72.47
C ALA A 5 -15.16 8.25 71.11
N VAL A 6 -16.15 9.10 71.05
CA VAL A 6 -16.91 9.41 69.83
C VAL A 6 -16.06 10.34 68.98
N LEU A 7 -15.74 9.91 67.73
CA LEU A 7 -15.13 10.78 66.70
C LEU A 7 -16.22 11.50 65.96
N ALA A 8 -16.21 12.82 66.04
CA ALA A 8 -17.06 13.72 65.31
C ALA A 8 -16.66 13.74 63.82
N ALA A 9 -17.62 13.54 62.98
CA ALA A 9 -17.50 13.79 61.54
C ALA A 9 -17.53 15.30 61.31
N THR A 10 -16.46 15.82 60.75
CA THR A 10 -16.44 17.22 60.21
C THR A 10 -16.87 17.17 58.77
N ASP A 11 -18.02 17.76 58.53
CA ASP A 11 -18.51 18.09 57.17
C ASP A 11 -17.52 19.07 56.49
N MET A 12 -16.90 18.55 55.45
CA MET A 12 -16.11 19.37 54.56
C MET A 12 -16.99 19.76 53.36
N GLU A 13 -17.64 20.92 53.46
CA GLU A 13 -18.34 21.56 52.33
C GLU A 13 -17.36 21.77 51.18
N LEU A 14 -17.53 21.02 50.08
CA LEU A 14 -16.86 21.25 48.84
C LEU A 14 -17.47 22.49 48.18
N SER A 15 -16.81 23.60 48.33
CA SER A 15 -17.11 24.84 47.58
C SER A 15 -16.92 24.58 46.09
N MET A 16 -18.01 24.35 45.37
CA MET A 16 -18.01 24.31 43.91
C MET A 16 -17.76 25.70 43.37
N HIS A 17 -16.52 25.99 43.07
CA HIS A 17 -16.17 27.13 42.24
C HIS A 17 -16.70 26.86 40.84
N LYS A 18 -17.71 27.60 40.43
CA LYS A 18 -18.16 27.74 39.06
C LYS A 18 -17.03 28.31 38.23
N ILE A 19 -16.22 27.42 37.64
CA ILE A 19 -15.36 27.76 36.53
C ILE A 19 -16.30 27.92 35.33
N ALA A 20 -16.56 29.16 34.98
CA ALA A 20 -17.21 29.48 33.73
C ALA A 20 -16.36 28.96 32.58
N LEU A 21 -16.83 27.89 31.92
CA LEU A 21 -16.34 27.45 30.62
C LEU A 21 -16.75 28.50 29.56
N SER A 22 -16.04 29.59 29.50
CA SER A 22 -16.06 30.54 28.38
C SER A 22 -14.78 30.29 27.59
N GLY A 23 -14.83 29.35 26.72
CA GLY A 23 -13.71 28.97 25.86
C GLY A 23 -14.08 27.81 24.91
N LEU A 24 -15.28 27.87 24.31
CA LEU A 24 -15.47 27.18 23.04
C LEU A 24 -14.53 27.85 22.03
N ALA A 25 -13.26 27.42 22.00
CA ALA A 25 -12.49 27.55 20.81
C ALA A 25 -13.27 26.78 19.74
N ALA A 26 -14.11 27.47 19.00
CA ALA A 26 -14.55 27.03 17.71
C ALA A 26 -13.25 26.79 16.93
N LEU A 27 -12.81 25.53 16.90
CA LEU A 27 -11.95 25.04 15.84
C LEU A 27 -12.74 25.39 14.58
N ALA A 28 -12.44 26.53 14.02
CA ALA A 28 -12.79 26.85 12.66
C ALA A 28 -12.11 25.76 11.85
N PHE A 29 -12.84 24.66 11.61
CA PHE A 29 -12.64 23.92 10.39
C PHE A 29 -12.79 25.00 9.33
N SER A 30 -11.66 25.50 8.85
CA SER A 30 -11.62 26.18 7.56
C SER A 30 -12.10 25.14 6.58
N GLY A 31 -13.42 25.07 6.43
CA GLY A 31 -14.07 24.22 5.45
C GLY A 31 -13.44 24.63 4.13
N LEU A 32 -12.58 23.79 3.58
CA LEU A 32 -12.14 23.96 2.22
C LEU A 32 -13.42 24.13 1.42
N ALA A 33 -13.58 25.29 0.78
CA ALA A 33 -14.74 25.54 -0.03
C ALA A 33 -14.79 24.44 -1.07
N LEU A 34 -15.84 23.61 -1.00
CA LEU A 34 -16.09 22.57 -2.00
C LEU A 34 -16.48 23.29 -3.29
N ALA A 35 -15.97 22.81 -4.39
CA ALA A 35 -16.17 23.34 -5.72
C ALA A 35 -16.41 22.18 -6.71
N ASP A 36 -16.81 22.56 -7.90
CA ASP A 36 -16.85 21.62 -8.99
C ASP A 36 -15.51 21.65 -9.74
N ALA A 37 -14.96 20.48 -10.01
CA ALA A 37 -13.77 20.33 -10.81
C ALA A 37 -14.16 19.80 -12.20
N GLN A 38 -13.67 20.45 -13.25
CA GLN A 38 -13.74 19.95 -14.62
C GLN A 38 -12.34 19.56 -15.05
N ILE A 39 -12.22 18.37 -15.65
CA ILE A 39 -10.96 17.79 -16.05
C ILE A 39 -11.07 17.34 -17.48
N ASP A 40 -10.20 17.82 -18.34
CA ASP A 40 -10.00 17.31 -19.68
C ASP A 40 -9.21 16.00 -19.59
N LEU A 41 -9.83 14.89 -19.97
CA LEU A 41 -9.21 13.57 -20.00
C LEU A 41 -8.47 13.31 -21.31
N GLY A 42 -8.71 14.12 -22.31
CA GLY A 42 -8.17 13.97 -23.66
C GLY A 42 -9.10 13.27 -24.63
N ASP A 43 -8.58 12.94 -25.80
CA ASP A 43 -9.34 12.27 -26.84
C ASP A 43 -9.68 10.81 -26.48
N THR A 44 -10.62 10.24 -27.20
CA THR A 44 -11.09 8.86 -27.01
C THR A 44 -9.95 7.85 -27.07
N GLN A 45 -8.93 8.05 -27.92
CA GLN A 45 -7.80 7.12 -28.02
C GLN A 45 -6.95 7.17 -26.77
N ARG A 46 -6.64 8.37 -26.25
CA ARG A 46 -5.90 8.55 -25.00
C ARG A 46 -6.63 7.88 -23.84
N VAL A 47 -7.91 8.18 -23.69
CA VAL A 47 -8.71 7.63 -22.58
C VAL A 47 -8.84 6.11 -22.68
N THR A 48 -9.01 5.56 -23.88
CA THR A 48 -9.02 4.11 -24.09
C THR A 48 -7.68 3.49 -23.67
N ARG A 49 -6.56 4.09 -24.04
CA ARG A 49 -5.23 3.59 -23.65
C ARG A 49 -5.03 3.57 -22.14
N LEU A 50 -5.52 4.59 -21.44
CA LEU A 50 -5.26 4.76 -20.02
C LEU A 50 -6.26 4.04 -19.11
N PHE A 51 -7.50 3.82 -19.56
CA PHE A 51 -8.58 3.30 -18.71
C PHE A 51 -9.17 1.98 -19.19
N ALA A 52 -9.18 1.71 -20.50
CA ALA A 52 -9.93 0.59 -21.05
C ALA A 52 -9.04 -0.53 -21.64
N TYR A 53 -7.73 -0.39 -21.57
CA TYR A 53 -6.77 -1.34 -22.12
C TYR A 53 -6.96 -1.63 -23.61
N PRO A 54 -6.02 -1.27 -24.47
CA PRO A 54 -6.22 -1.10 -25.91
C PRO A 54 -6.76 -2.31 -26.66
N ASN A 55 -6.62 -3.51 -26.12
CA ASN A 55 -6.93 -4.71 -26.89
C ASN A 55 -8.12 -5.51 -26.40
N ASN A 56 -8.78 -5.13 -25.28
CA ASN A 56 -9.79 -6.00 -24.73
C ASN A 56 -10.82 -5.33 -23.81
N CYS A 57 -11.47 -4.29 -24.32
CA CYS A 57 -12.63 -3.73 -23.61
C CYS A 57 -13.71 -4.80 -23.32
N ASN A 58 -13.72 -5.88 -24.11
CA ASN A 58 -14.61 -7.01 -23.89
C ASN A 58 -14.29 -7.84 -22.64
N VAL A 59 -13.09 -7.71 -22.08
CA VAL A 59 -12.65 -8.46 -20.89
C VAL A 59 -12.50 -7.55 -19.67
N ILE A 60 -12.15 -6.29 -19.87
CA ILE A 60 -11.76 -5.36 -18.80
C ILE A 60 -12.76 -4.21 -18.63
N CYS A 61 -13.43 -3.80 -19.68
CA CYS A 61 -14.64 -3.02 -19.50
C CYS A 61 -15.68 -3.91 -18.85
N TYR A 62 -16.26 -3.45 -17.75
CA TYR A 62 -17.45 -4.09 -17.21
C TYR A 62 -18.40 -4.36 -18.37
N ARG A 63 -18.91 -5.59 -18.44
CA ARG A 63 -19.78 -6.02 -19.52
C ARG A 63 -20.79 -4.92 -19.82
N ASP A 64 -20.88 -4.54 -21.09
CA ASP A 64 -21.84 -3.56 -21.61
C ASP A 64 -21.65 -2.09 -21.18
N TRP A 65 -20.56 -1.75 -20.50
CA TRP A 65 -20.28 -0.36 -20.16
C TRP A 65 -19.63 0.38 -21.33
N THR A 66 -20.02 1.64 -21.52
CA THR A 66 -19.30 2.55 -22.39
C THR A 66 -17.97 2.96 -21.76
N LEU A 67 -17.09 3.56 -22.57
CA LEU A 67 -15.83 4.11 -22.07
C LEU A 67 -16.09 5.16 -20.96
N GLU A 68 -17.09 6.02 -21.15
CA GLU A 68 -17.49 7.04 -20.19
C GLU A 68 -17.91 6.40 -18.84
N GLN A 69 -18.73 5.37 -18.88
CA GLN A 69 -19.18 4.66 -17.68
C GLN A 69 -18.01 3.99 -16.95
N THR A 70 -17.07 3.41 -17.68
CA THR A 70 -15.87 2.79 -17.10
C THR A 70 -15.03 3.83 -16.38
N VAL A 71 -14.74 4.95 -17.02
CA VAL A 71 -13.95 6.05 -16.44
C VAL A 71 -14.69 6.66 -15.24
N GLU A 72 -15.99 6.90 -15.36
CA GLU A 72 -16.83 7.44 -14.29
C GLU A 72 -16.77 6.56 -13.03
N HIS A 73 -16.85 5.23 -13.22
CA HIS A 73 -16.75 4.28 -12.12
C HIS A 73 -15.41 4.37 -11.38
N TYR A 74 -14.29 4.34 -12.11
CA TYR A 74 -12.95 4.41 -11.50
C TYR A 74 -12.70 5.73 -10.79
N LEU A 75 -13.11 6.83 -11.37
CA LEU A 75 -12.97 8.15 -10.75
C LEU A 75 -13.87 8.28 -9.52
N THR A 76 -15.10 7.74 -9.58
CA THR A 76 -16.00 7.71 -8.40
C THR A 76 -15.35 6.97 -7.24
N GLN A 77 -14.76 5.82 -7.47
CA GLN A 77 -14.05 5.09 -6.43
C GLN A 77 -12.88 5.89 -5.84
N SER A 78 -12.08 6.53 -6.68
CA SER A 78 -10.95 7.34 -6.24
C SER A 78 -11.39 8.52 -5.37
N VAL A 79 -12.42 9.23 -5.81
CA VAL A 79 -12.97 10.39 -5.09
C VAL A 79 -13.56 9.97 -3.73
N GLN A 80 -14.28 8.85 -3.68
CA GLN A 80 -14.84 8.32 -2.43
C GLN A 80 -13.73 7.88 -1.46
N ARG A 81 -12.64 7.28 -1.96
CA ARG A 81 -11.49 6.88 -1.15
C ARG A 81 -10.67 8.06 -0.64
N ASP A 82 -10.74 9.18 -1.32
CA ASP A 82 -10.22 10.45 -0.82
C ASP A 82 -11.08 11.05 0.31
N GLY A 83 -12.22 10.43 0.62
CA GLY A 83 -13.12 10.84 1.70
C GLY A 83 -14.24 11.79 1.27
N TYR A 84 -14.42 12.03 -0.04
CA TYR A 84 -15.48 12.87 -0.57
C TYR A 84 -16.72 12.03 -0.91
N ALA A 85 -17.39 11.51 0.11
CA ALA A 85 -18.50 10.54 -0.03
C ALA A 85 -19.71 11.09 -0.81
N ASN A 86 -19.93 12.41 -0.78
CA ASN A 86 -21.04 13.06 -1.47
C ASN A 86 -20.68 13.50 -2.90
N ALA A 87 -19.40 13.47 -3.26
CA ALA A 87 -18.96 13.85 -4.58
C ALA A 87 -19.61 12.97 -5.65
N LYS A 88 -20.00 13.61 -6.74
CA LYS A 88 -20.54 12.93 -7.91
C LYS A 88 -19.56 13.12 -9.06
N VAL A 89 -19.28 12.04 -9.73
CA VAL A 89 -18.49 12.05 -10.96
C VAL A 89 -19.43 11.84 -12.13
N ARG A 90 -19.26 12.62 -13.17
CA ARG A 90 -19.93 12.45 -14.45
C ARG A 90 -18.91 12.60 -15.57
N VAL A 91 -18.85 11.64 -16.47
CA VAL A 91 -18.00 11.69 -17.66
C VAL A 91 -18.87 11.97 -18.86
N THR A 92 -18.50 12.97 -19.64
CA THR A 92 -19.19 13.39 -20.87
C THR A 92 -18.20 13.41 -22.03
N ARG A 93 -18.72 13.25 -23.25
CA ARG A 93 -17.95 13.37 -24.46
C ARG A 93 -18.45 14.58 -25.26
N ASP A 94 -17.51 15.42 -25.66
CA ASP A 94 -17.74 16.49 -26.62
C ASP A 94 -16.88 16.20 -27.83
N ASN A 95 -17.53 15.91 -28.98
CA ASN A 95 -16.87 15.42 -30.19
C ASN A 95 -16.03 14.16 -29.92
N HIS A 96 -14.71 14.30 -29.86
CA HIS A 96 -13.76 13.22 -29.62
C HIS A 96 -13.07 13.32 -28.26
N THR A 97 -13.36 14.34 -27.44
CA THR A 97 -12.72 14.60 -26.15
C THR A 97 -13.65 14.20 -25.00
N LEU A 98 -13.11 13.50 -24.02
CA LEU A 98 -13.81 13.16 -22.79
C LEU A 98 -13.47 14.16 -21.69
N HIS A 99 -14.48 14.52 -20.93
CA HIS A 99 -14.37 15.42 -19.79
C HIS A 99 -14.98 14.78 -18.55
N ALA A 100 -14.27 14.85 -17.43
CA ALA A 100 -14.82 14.48 -16.14
C ALA A 100 -15.28 15.74 -15.38
N HIS A 101 -16.50 15.70 -14.88
CA HIS A 101 -17.06 16.68 -13.96
C HIS A 101 -17.18 16.04 -12.59
N ILE A 102 -16.53 16.60 -11.59
CA ILE A 102 -16.52 16.11 -10.23
C ILE A 102 -17.04 17.21 -9.33
N THR A 103 -18.14 16.95 -8.63
CA THR A 103 -18.75 17.92 -7.71
C THR A 103 -18.30 17.68 -6.28
N GLU A 104 -18.45 18.69 -5.44
CA GLU A 104 -18.19 18.61 -3.99
C GLU A 104 -16.77 18.13 -3.62
N VAL A 105 -15.78 18.61 -4.36
CA VAL A 105 -14.34 18.35 -4.12
C VAL A 105 -13.60 19.67 -3.85
N PRO A 106 -12.43 19.65 -3.21
CA PRO A 106 -11.64 20.88 -3.04
C PRO A 106 -11.23 21.50 -4.36
N ALA A 107 -11.10 22.82 -4.38
CA ALA A 107 -10.46 23.51 -5.50
C ALA A 107 -9.06 22.92 -5.73
N GLY A 108 -8.75 22.54 -6.98
CA GLY A 108 -7.47 21.91 -7.33
C GLY A 108 -7.46 20.38 -7.27
N TYR A 109 -8.58 19.72 -6.96
CA TYR A 109 -8.69 18.24 -7.01
C TYR A 109 -8.33 17.67 -8.39
N SER A 110 -8.46 18.44 -9.45
CA SER A 110 -8.03 18.06 -10.80
C SER A 110 -6.53 17.81 -10.94
N GLU A 111 -5.70 18.42 -10.10
CA GLU A 111 -4.23 18.36 -10.21
C GLU A 111 -3.66 16.95 -9.97
N PRO A 112 -3.99 16.20 -8.89
CA PRO A 112 -3.49 14.85 -8.71
C PRO A 112 -3.96 13.89 -9.82
N LEU A 113 -5.18 14.06 -10.34
CA LEU A 113 -5.66 13.25 -11.46
C LEU A 113 -4.90 13.58 -12.75
N ARG A 114 -4.66 14.86 -13.05
CA ARG A 114 -3.88 15.25 -14.24
C ARG A 114 -2.48 14.65 -14.20
N LYS A 115 -1.78 14.74 -13.06
CA LYS A 115 -0.46 14.10 -12.88
C LYS A 115 -0.51 12.60 -13.09
N LEU A 116 -1.55 11.93 -12.60
CA LEU A 116 -1.74 10.51 -12.83
C LEU A 116 -1.88 10.19 -14.34
N LEU A 117 -2.68 10.95 -15.05
CA LEU A 117 -2.88 10.78 -16.51
C LEU A 117 -1.58 11.04 -17.29
N ASP A 118 -0.83 12.07 -16.93
CA ASP A 118 0.45 12.38 -17.58
C ASP A 118 1.49 11.27 -17.35
N ASN A 119 1.54 10.71 -16.14
CA ASN A 119 2.35 9.54 -15.85
C ASN A 119 1.88 8.29 -16.61
N GLY A 120 0.58 8.14 -16.83
CA GLY A 120 0.02 7.09 -17.69
C GLY A 120 0.51 7.18 -19.14
N GLU A 121 0.63 8.38 -19.66
CA GLU A 121 1.19 8.58 -21.02
C GLU A 121 2.67 8.16 -21.08
N LEU A 122 3.47 8.46 -20.06
CA LEU A 122 4.85 7.99 -19.98
C LEU A 122 4.94 6.46 -19.92
N ALA A 123 4.03 5.82 -19.18
CA ALA A 123 3.93 4.37 -19.13
C ALA A 123 3.56 3.80 -20.51
N TYR A 124 2.60 4.39 -21.20
CA TYR A 124 2.21 3.98 -22.54
C TYR A 124 3.35 4.12 -23.56
N GLN A 125 4.13 5.20 -23.48
CA GLN A 125 5.33 5.37 -24.32
C GLN A 125 6.38 4.29 -24.03
N GLY A 126 6.58 3.92 -22.77
CA GLY A 126 7.45 2.82 -22.36
C GLY A 126 7.00 1.49 -22.96
N ALA A 127 5.72 1.15 -22.82
CA ALA A 127 5.12 -0.04 -23.39
C ALA A 127 5.22 -0.07 -24.94
N THR A 128 5.03 1.05 -25.59
CA THR A 128 5.19 1.16 -27.06
C THR A 128 6.62 0.87 -27.49
N ARG A 129 7.63 1.44 -26.80
CA ARG A 129 9.05 1.15 -27.07
C ARG A 129 9.38 -0.32 -26.85
N LEU A 130 8.86 -0.93 -25.79
CA LEU A 130 9.04 -2.34 -25.51
C LEU A 130 8.47 -3.23 -26.62
N ASN A 131 7.25 -2.94 -27.08
CA ASN A 131 6.63 -3.67 -28.18
C ASN A 131 7.39 -3.56 -29.51
N GLN A 132 7.92 -2.36 -29.80
CA GLN A 132 8.72 -2.14 -31.02
C GLN A 132 10.00 -2.96 -31.05
N LYS A 133 10.59 -3.26 -29.88
CA LYS A 133 11.77 -4.12 -29.81
C LYS A 133 11.47 -5.57 -30.17
N GLY A 134 10.23 -6.02 -30.00
CA GLY A 134 9.81 -7.40 -30.23
C GLY A 134 10.36 -8.41 -29.21
N GLY A 135 9.89 -9.64 -29.32
CA GLY A 135 10.35 -10.72 -28.45
C GLY A 135 9.62 -10.84 -27.12
N TRP A 136 8.61 -10.05 -26.88
CA TRP A 136 7.78 -10.12 -25.69
C TRP A 136 6.36 -10.52 -26.11
N ASP A 137 5.94 -11.69 -25.74
CA ASP A 137 4.63 -12.26 -26.06
C ASP A 137 3.69 -12.15 -24.86
N PHE A 138 3.60 -10.95 -24.27
CA PHE A 138 2.56 -10.72 -23.27
C PHE A 138 1.63 -9.59 -23.67
N SER A 139 0.36 -9.82 -23.40
CA SER A 139 -0.65 -8.79 -23.39
C SER A 139 -0.28 -7.80 -22.28
N TRP A 140 0.35 -6.68 -22.63
CA TRP A 140 0.59 -5.65 -21.63
C TRP A 140 -0.67 -4.79 -21.47
N TYR A 141 -1.00 -4.56 -20.22
CA TYR A 141 -2.05 -3.65 -19.82
C TYR A 141 -1.40 -2.54 -19.01
N LEU A 142 -1.73 -1.29 -19.34
CA LEU A 142 -1.33 -0.16 -18.51
C LEU A 142 -2.10 -0.19 -17.22
N PHE A 143 -1.36 -0.09 -16.14
CA PHE A 143 -1.93 -0.12 -14.82
C PHE A 143 -1.73 1.22 -14.11
N LEU A 144 -2.78 2.02 -14.05
CA LEU A 144 -2.77 3.24 -13.27
C LEU A 144 -3.41 2.98 -11.90
N PRO A 145 -2.94 3.61 -10.82
CA PRO A 145 -3.50 3.45 -9.47
C PRO A 145 -4.87 4.13 -9.32
N LEU A 146 -5.75 3.93 -10.28
CA LEU A 146 -7.13 4.38 -10.24
C LEU A 146 -7.94 3.58 -9.22
N GLY A 147 -8.98 4.19 -8.68
CA GLY A 147 -9.75 3.59 -7.60
C GLY A 147 -9.04 3.58 -6.24
N MET A 148 -7.88 4.24 -6.13
CA MET A 148 -7.16 4.50 -4.89
C MET A 148 -7.30 5.96 -4.48
N ALA A 149 -7.00 6.28 -3.21
CA ALA A 149 -6.96 7.65 -2.76
C ALA A 149 -5.87 8.43 -3.54
N LEU A 150 -6.25 9.47 -4.27
CA LEU A 150 -5.33 10.28 -5.07
C LEU A 150 -4.79 11.48 -4.27
N GLU A 151 -5.61 12.06 -3.39
CA GLU A 151 -5.28 13.25 -2.62
C GLU A 151 -4.92 12.92 -1.17
N ASN A 152 -5.70 12.05 -0.54
CA ASN A 152 -5.54 11.70 0.88
C ASN A 152 -4.65 10.46 1.11
N ARG A 153 -3.71 10.21 0.20
CA ARG A 153 -2.71 9.16 0.36
C ARG A 153 -1.97 9.30 1.69
N ARG A 154 -1.69 8.17 2.34
CA ARG A 154 -0.95 8.08 3.60
C ARG A 154 0.41 7.43 3.45
N SER A 155 0.56 6.55 2.47
CA SER A 155 1.80 5.86 2.13
C SER A 155 1.76 5.37 0.70
N ILE A 156 2.92 4.95 0.20
CA ILE A 156 3.11 4.39 -1.14
C ILE A 156 3.62 2.97 -0.99
N GLU A 157 3.06 2.08 -1.79
CA GLU A 157 3.52 0.71 -1.96
C GLU A 157 4.15 0.57 -3.34
N LEU A 158 5.45 0.31 -3.38
CA LEU A 158 6.15 0.13 -4.64
C LEU A 158 6.29 -1.38 -4.91
N LEU A 159 5.68 -1.82 -5.99
CA LEU A 159 5.69 -3.21 -6.48
C LEU A 159 6.39 -3.30 -7.83
N HIS A 160 6.60 -4.51 -8.34
CA HIS A 160 7.35 -4.69 -9.58
C HIS A 160 6.48 -4.78 -10.83
N PHE A 161 5.43 -5.58 -10.85
CA PHE A 161 4.43 -5.65 -11.92
C PHE A 161 3.16 -6.37 -11.44
N PRO A 162 1.99 -6.07 -12.01
CA PRO A 162 0.77 -6.82 -11.74
C PRO A 162 0.79 -8.16 -12.52
N PRO A 163 0.38 -9.28 -11.90
CA PRO A 163 0.24 -10.55 -12.61
C PRO A 163 -0.96 -10.51 -13.57
N ASP A 164 -0.83 -11.15 -14.73
CA ASP A 164 -1.82 -11.13 -15.81
C ASP A 164 -3.20 -11.69 -15.39
N TYR A 165 -3.23 -12.73 -14.55
CA TYR A 165 -4.48 -13.31 -14.06
C TYR A 165 -5.27 -12.41 -13.10
N SER A 166 -4.62 -11.39 -12.53
CA SER A 166 -5.26 -10.43 -11.63
C SER A 166 -6.10 -9.40 -12.37
N LEU A 167 -6.12 -9.42 -13.70
CA LEU A 167 -6.56 -8.29 -14.50
C LEU A 167 -7.81 -8.54 -15.32
N THR A 168 -8.66 -9.46 -14.90
CA THR A 168 -10.01 -9.53 -15.46
C THR A 168 -10.80 -8.26 -15.18
N HIS A 169 -10.54 -7.61 -14.03
CA HIS A 169 -11.09 -6.31 -13.67
C HIS A 169 -10.10 -5.57 -12.79
N PHE A 170 -10.05 -4.25 -12.86
CA PHE A 170 -9.23 -3.42 -11.98
C PHE A 170 -9.48 -3.70 -10.48
N GLN A 171 -10.72 -4.00 -10.12
CA GLN A 171 -11.06 -4.41 -8.77
C GLN A 171 -10.38 -5.71 -8.34
N ASP A 172 -10.14 -6.63 -9.26
CA ASP A 172 -9.48 -7.90 -8.96
C ASP A 172 -8.04 -7.67 -8.49
N TYR A 173 -7.37 -6.64 -8.99
CA TYR A 173 -6.04 -6.25 -8.50
C TYR A 173 -6.09 -5.71 -7.08
N LEU A 174 -7.05 -4.85 -6.77
CA LEU A 174 -7.25 -4.33 -5.42
C LEU A 174 -7.74 -5.39 -4.42
N GLN A 175 -8.28 -6.50 -4.92
CA GLN A 175 -8.73 -7.65 -4.16
C GLN A 175 -7.84 -8.88 -4.40
N SER A 176 -6.63 -8.68 -4.92
CA SER A 176 -5.68 -9.76 -5.09
C SER A 176 -5.19 -10.28 -3.73
N ASN A 177 -4.78 -11.55 -3.70
CA ASN A 177 -4.20 -12.14 -2.50
C ASN A 177 -3.05 -11.31 -1.91
N THR A 178 -2.35 -10.55 -2.75
CA THR A 178 -1.25 -9.66 -2.35
C THR A 178 -1.78 -8.44 -1.59
N THR A 179 -2.75 -7.73 -2.16
CA THR A 179 -3.31 -6.50 -1.59
C THR A 179 -4.18 -6.78 -0.39
N ASP A 180 -5.04 -7.81 -0.46
CA ASP A 180 -5.91 -8.22 0.67
C ASP A 180 -5.10 -8.63 1.88
N ARG A 181 -4.05 -9.43 1.66
CA ARG A 181 -3.16 -9.82 2.75
C ARG A 181 -2.49 -8.60 3.38
N TRP A 182 -2.01 -7.67 2.58
CA TRP A 182 -1.37 -6.47 3.13
C TRP A 182 -2.35 -5.57 3.86
N ALA A 183 -3.58 -5.42 3.35
CA ALA A 183 -4.67 -4.74 4.04
C ALA A 183 -4.98 -5.40 5.40
N GLU A 184 -4.99 -6.74 5.48
CA GLU A 184 -5.14 -7.47 6.73
C GLU A 184 -4.02 -7.11 7.71
N LEU A 185 -2.75 -7.09 7.28
CA LEU A 185 -1.62 -6.72 8.13
C LEU A 185 -1.69 -5.27 8.62
N LEU A 186 -2.15 -4.34 7.78
CA LEU A 186 -2.42 -2.95 8.18
C LEU A 186 -3.53 -2.90 9.24
N THR A 187 -4.59 -3.70 9.08
CA THR A 187 -5.69 -3.80 10.05
C THR A 187 -5.22 -4.32 11.40
N PHE A 188 -4.35 -5.34 11.44
CA PHE A 188 -3.69 -5.79 12.67
C PHE A 188 -2.85 -4.70 13.34
N ASN A 189 -2.44 -3.69 12.59
CA ASN A 189 -1.71 -2.53 13.08
C ASN A 189 -2.60 -1.31 13.33
N GLY A 190 -3.93 -1.51 13.40
CA GLY A 190 -4.90 -0.52 13.84
C GLY A 190 -5.30 0.48 12.75
N ILE A 191 -5.19 0.10 11.47
CA ILE A 191 -5.83 0.82 10.36
C ILE A 191 -7.21 0.21 10.17
N GLU A 192 -8.25 1.02 10.18
CA GLU A 192 -9.61 0.57 9.88
C GLU A 192 -9.69 0.08 8.43
N ALA A 193 -10.49 -0.97 8.18
CA ALA A 193 -10.58 -1.60 6.87
C ALA A 193 -10.97 -0.61 5.75
N ASN A 194 -11.85 0.34 6.04
CA ASN A 194 -12.25 1.39 5.10
C ASN A 194 -11.15 2.45 4.84
N GLN A 195 -10.12 2.49 5.68
CA GLN A 195 -8.98 3.40 5.54
C GLN A 195 -7.79 2.76 4.83
N THR A 196 -7.73 1.44 4.72
CA THR A 196 -6.59 0.74 4.09
C THR A 196 -6.28 1.24 2.68
N PRO A 197 -7.25 1.63 1.82
CA PRO A 197 -6.92 2.15 0.49
C PRO A 197 -6.06 3.41 0.48
N ALA A 198 -6.16 4.24 1.52
CA ALA A 198 -5.31 5.42 1.65
C ALA A 198 -3.84 5.08 1.98
N TYR A 199 -3.60 3.89 2.54
CA TYR A 199 -2.26 3.37 2.85
C TYR A 199 -1.70 2.50 1.72
N GLN A 200 -2.54 2.01 0.82
CA GLN A 200 -2.18 1.10 -0.27
C GLN A 200 -2.21 1.80 -1.64
N THR A 201 -1.55 2.95 -1.75
CA THR A 201 -1.31 3.53 -3.08
C THR A 201 -0.19 2.76 -3.75
N ILE A 202 -0.56 1.86 -4.65
CA ILE A 202 0.37 0.96 -5.33
C ILE A 202 0.93 1.63 -6.58
N VAL A 203 2.24 1.55 -6.74
CA VAL A 203 2.95 1.96 -7.94
C VAL A 203 3.81 0.79 -8.39
N ASP A 204 3.50 0.24 -9.55
CA ASP A 204 4.30 -0.81 -10.16
C ASP A 204 5.45 -0.19 -10.96
N ILE A 205 6.70 -0.66 -10.76
CA ILE A 205 7.85 -0.17 -11.52
C ILE A 205 7.82 -0.62 -12.99
N ALA A 206 7.08 -1.68 -13.30
CA ALA A 206 6.67 -2.03 -14.66
C ALA A 206 5.14 -2.07 -14.69
N PRO A 207 4.45 -1.02 -15.16
CA PRO A 207 3.00 -0.93 -15.12
C PRO A 207 2.36 -1.75 -16.26
N ILE A 208 2.80 -2.97 -16.43
CA ILE A 208 2.31 -3.92 -17.41
C ILE A 208 2.00 -5.24 -16.74
N ALA A 209 0.89 -5.86 -17.16
CA ALA A 209 0.57 -7.21 -16.71
C ALA A 209 1.48 -8.25 -17.38
N ALA A 210 2.00 -9.16 -16.58
CA ALA A 210 2.84 -10.26 -17.05
C ALA A 210 2.51 -11.55 -16.30
N PRO A 211 2.81 -12.74 -16.87
CA PRO A 211 2.71 -13.99 -16.15
C PRO A 211 3.48 -13.92 -14.81
N SER A 212 2.94 -14.55 -13.78
CA SER A 212 3.50 -14.47 -12.41
C SER A 212 4.93 -15.03 -12.29
N ASP A 213 5.33 -15.88 -13.24
CA ASP A 213 6.66 -16.48 -13.35
C ASP A 213 7.63 -15.72 -14.26
N ALA A 214 7.18 -14.60 -14.85
CA ALA A 214 8.00 -13.79 -15.76
C ALA A 214 9.10 -12.96 -15.07
N GLY A 215 9.20 -12.96 -13.74
CA GLY A 215 10.06 -12.06 -12.98
C GLY A 215 11.51 -11.98 -13.46
N GLY A 216 12.14 -13.10 -13.78
CA GLY A 216 13.50 -13.13 -14.34
C GLY A 216 13.62 -12.54 -15.75
N ALA A 217 12.59 -12.69 -16.58
CA ALA A 217 12.54 -12.13 -17.92
C ALA A 217 12.31 -10.62 -17.94
N LEU A 218 11.75 -10.05 -16.86
CA LEU A 218 11.42 -8.62 -16.77
C LEU A 218 12.61 -7.73 -16.41
N ALA A 219 13.77 -8.28 -16.04
CA ALA A 219 14.92 -7.47 -15.61
C ALA A 219 15.33 -6.41 -16.64
N GLY A 220 15.27 -6.72 -17.94
CA GLY A 220 15.55 -5.75 -19.02
C GLY A 220 14.35 -4.90 -19.44
N VAL A 221 13.19 -5.10 -18.82
CA VAL A 221 11.94 -4.40 -19.17
C VAL A 221 11.84 -3.08 -18.39
N TYR A 222 12.34 -3.03 -17.18
CA TYR A 222 12.20 -1.85 -16.31
C TYR A 222 12.77 -0.58 -16.92
N ASP A 223 13.84 -0.66 -17.71
CA ASP A 223 14.48 0.49 -18.36
C ASP A 223 13.54 1.21 -19.36
N TYR A 224 12.59 0.48 -19.94
CA TYR A 224 11.60 1.07 -20.86
C TYR A 224 10.62 2.00 -20.14
N PHE A 225 10.45 1.82 -18.84
CA PHE A 225 9.54 2.58 -18.00
C PHE A 225 10.24 3.63 -17.12
N HIS A 226 11.51 3.90 -17.35
CA HIS A 226 12.30 4.81 -16.50
C HIS A 226 11.61 6.16 -16.25
N ASP A 227 11.15 6.84 -17.30
CA ASP A 227 10.51 8.16 -17.16
C ASP A 227 9.23 8.09 -16.34
N TYR A 228 8.42 7.04 -16.57
CA TYR A 228 7.24 6.77 -15.76
C TYR A 228 7.60 6.53 -14.29
N GLN A 229 8.55 5.65 -14.02
CA GLN A 229 8.95 5.27 -12.67
C GLN A 229 9.39 6.48 -11.85
N VAL A 230 10.29 7.28 -12.40
CA VAL A 230 10.84 8.46 -11.73
C VAL A 230 9.76 9.51 -11.47
N ASN A 231 8.90 9.79 -12.45
CA ASN A 231 7.86 10.78 -12.29
C ASN A 231 6.75 10.30 -11.34
N MET A 232 6.34 9.02 -11.41
CA MET A 232 5.37 8.46 -10.47
C MET A 232 5.86 8.53 -9.03
N VAL A 233 7.11 8.13 -8.77
CA VAL A 233 7.67 8.24 -7.41
C VAL A 233 7.74 9.69 -6.97
N LYS A 234 8.16 10.62 -7.84
CA LYS A 234 8.17 12.05 -7.54
C LYS A 234 6.79 12.60 -7.20
N ASP A 235 5.78 12.28 -8.01
CA ASP A 235 4.45 12.87 -7.88
C ASP A 235 3.62 12.21 -6.76
N MET A 236 3.81 10.90 -6.55
CA MET A 236 3.03 10.14 -5.55
C MET A 236 3.59 10.24 -4.13
N THR A 237 4.89 10.43 -3.96
CA THR A 237 5.52 10.51 -2.64
C THR A 237 5.37 11.85 -1.93
N VAL A 238 4.71 12.82 -2.55
CA VAL A 238 4.40 14.11 -1.92
C VAL A 238 2.89 14.21 -1.69
N SER A 239 2.50 14.46 -0.43
CA SER A 239 1.09 14.69 -0.10
C SER A 239 0.61 16.05 -0.63
N LYS A 240 -0.70 16.27 -0.64
CA LYS A 240 -1.32 17.57 -0.94
C LYS A 240 -0.80 18.73 -0.10
N HIS A 241 -0.20 18.45 1.03
CA HIS A 241 0.38 19.45 1.94
C HIS A 241 1.91 19.60 1.77
N GLY A 242 2.48 19.08 0.68
CA GLY A 242 3.91 19.13 0.41
C GLY A 242 4.78 18.27 1.32
N LYS A 243 4.17 17.35 2.10
CA LYS A 243 4.90 16.45 3.00
C LYS A 243 5.30 15.16 2.29
N ALA A 244 6.51 14.67 2.56
CA ALA A 244 6.93 13.37 2.08
C ALA A 244 6.07 12.26 2.70
N LEU A 245 5.61 11.33 1.87
CA LEU A 245 4.89 10.14 2.29
C LEU A 245 5.86 8.98 2.44
N PRO A 246 5.69 8.12 3.45
CA PRO A 246 6.51 6.92 3.60
C PRO A 246 6.26 5.96 2.45
N MET A 247 7.31 5.26 2.03
CA MET A 247 7.25 4.26 0.97
C MET A 247 7.66 2.90 1.50
N VAL A 248 6.95 1.85 1.10
CA VAL A 248 7.34 0.45 1.29
C VAL A 248 7.75 -0.14 -0.05
N ALA A 249 8.98 -0.65 -0.13
CA ALA A 249 9.55 -1.27 -1.32
C ALA A 249 9.46 -2.80 -1.21
N PHE A 250 8.58 -3.40 -2.01
CA PHE A 250 8.25 -4.82 -1.94
C PHE A 250 9.08 -5.67 -2.89
N GLY A 251 9.71 -6.71 -2.35
CA GLY A 251 10.45 -7.70 -3.12
C GLY A 251 11.85 -7.23 -3.56
N SER A 252 12.67 -8.18 -4.01
CA SER A 252 14.05 -7.91 -4.43
C SER A 252 14.15 -7.05 -5.69
N PRO A 253 13.29 -7.20 -6.73
CA PRO A 253 13.39 -6.37 -7.94
C PRO A 253 13.21 -4.88 -7.64
N VAL A 254 12.22 -4.54 -6.80
CA VAL A 254 11.94 -3.14 -6.43
C VAL A 254 13.07 -2.56 -5.58
N ARG A 255 13.59 -3.35 -4.62
CA ARG A 255 14.71 -2.90 -3.79
C ARG A 255 15.97 -2.66 -4.61
N ALA A 256 16.26 -3.55 -5.60
CA ALA A 256 17.35 -3.38 -6.54
C ALA A 256 17.16 -2.13 -7.43
N TRP A 257 15.94 -1.89 -7.89
CA TRP A 257 15.61 -0.69 -8.66
C TRP A 257 15.86 0.59 -7.84
N ILE A 258 15.50 0.63 -6.55
CA ILE A 258 15.80 1.78 -5.68
C ILE A 258 17.30 2.00 -5.52
N GLU A 259 18.07 0.92 -5.33
CA GLU A 259 19.55 0.99 -5.26
C GLU A 259 20.13 1.56 -6.55
N GLN A 260 19.69 1.05 -7.69
CA GLN A 260 20.13 1.51 -9.01
C GLN A 260 19.76 2.98 -9.26
N GLN A 261 18.53 3.37 -8.92
CA GLN A 261 17.99 4.68 -9.26
C GLN A 261 18.42 5.78 -8.28
N TYR A 262 18.56 5.47 -6.99
CA TYR A 262 18.80 6.46 -5.94
C TYR A 262 20.07 6.23 -5.14
N GLY A 263 20.76 5.11 -5.32
CA GLY A 263 22.03 4.76 -4.69
C GLY A 263 21.97 3.94 -3.40
N PRO A 264 21.03 4.15 -2.45
CA PRO A 264 21.06 3.40 -1.20
C PRO A 264 20.58 1.96 -1.39
N LYS A 265 21.32 0.99 -0.85
CA LYS A 265 20.93 -0.41 -0.78
C LYS A 265 19.79 -0.61 0.22
N VAL A 266 18.71 -1.25 -0.22
CA VAL A 266 17.54 -1.52 0.59
C VAL A 266 17.44 -3.02 0.90
N ASN A 267 17.57 -3.39 2.17
CA ASN A 267 17.35 -4.75 2.65
C ASN A 267 15.94 -4.91 3.23
N VAL A 268 15.50 -6.15 3.48
CA VAL A 268 14.25 -6.41 4.23
C VAL A 268 14.38 -5.80 5.62
N LEU A 269 13.40 -4.99 6.02
CA LEU A 269 13.41 -4.12 7.22
C LEU A 269 14.60 -3.13 7.24
N GLY A 270 15.27 -2.92 6.11
CA GLY A 270 16.25 -1.86 5.92
C GLY A 270 15.54 -0.54 5.64
N LEU A 271 15.88 0.49 6.41
CA LEU A 271 15.34 1.84 6.25
C LEU A 271 16.38 2.71 5.55
N VAL A 272 15.97 3.34 4.46
CA VAL A 272 16.77 4.33 3.72
C VAL A 272 15.98 5.60 3.47
N SER A 273 16.63 6.65 3.01
CA SER A 273 15.96 7.86 2.53
C SER A 273 16.37 8.12 1.09
N ILE A 274 15.38 8.39 0.25
CA ILE A 274 15.61 8.82 -1.13
C ILE A 274 15.16 10.26 -1.32
N THR A 275 15.68 10.91 -2.37
CA THR A 275 15.26 12.25 -2.78
C THR A 275 14.74 12.17 -4.21
N PRO A 276 13.41 11.94 -4.39
CA PRO A 276 12.84 11.74 -5.74
C PRO A 276 13.01 12.93 -6.67
N GLN A 277 13.18 14.13 -6.11
CA GLN A 277 13.41 15.34 -6.87
C GLN A 277 14.59 16.12 -6.23
N ALA A 278 15.51 16.58 -7.04
CA ALA A 278 16.64 17.38 -6.57
C ALA A 278 16.16 18.59 -5.75
N GLY A 279 16.71 18.76 -4.54
CA GLY A 279 16.28 19.79 -3.60
C GLY A 279 14.91 19.55 -2.92
N GLY A 280 14.25 18.44 -3.22
CA GLY A 280 12.96 18.07 -2.65
C GLY A 280 13.06 17.40 -1.27
N ALA A 281 11.90 17.07 -0.71
CA ALA A 281 11.80 16.38 0.57
C ALA A 281 12.43 14.98 0.52
N LYS A 282 13.09 14.58 1.60
CA LYS A 282 13.56 13.21 1.79
C LYS A 282 12.38 12.29 2.09
N VAL A 283 12.26 11.22 1.35
CA VAL A 283 11.22 10.20 1.48
C VAL A 283 11.80 9.00 2.21
N PRO A 284 11.25 8.62 3.38
CA PRO A 284 11.67 7.40 4.05
C PRO A 284 11.14 6.17 3.30
N VAL A 285 12.04 5.23 3.01
CA VAL A 285 11.74 3.98 2.30
C VAL A 285 12.13 2.81 3.17
N LEU A 286 11.18 1.92 3.41
CA LEU A 286 11.38 0.66 4.11
C LEU A 286 11.35 -0.49 3.10
N GLY A 287 12.38 -1.33 3.10
CA GLY A 287 12.36 -2.58 2.35
C GLY A 287 11.49 -3.63 3.02
N SER A 288 10.70 -4.35 2.22
CA SER A 288 9.87 -5.47 2.68
C SER A 288 9.97 -6.66 1.75
N ASN A 289 9.55 -7.83 2.23
CA ASN A 289 9.27 -8.95 1.35
C ASN A 289 8.08 -8.61 0.45
N HIS A 290 7.99 -9.27 -0.71
CA HIS A 290 6.75 -9.22 -1.48
C HIS A 290 5.62 -9.85 -0.67
N PRO A 291 4.40 -9.26 -0.61
CA PRO A 291 3.34 -9.78 0.25
C PRO A 291 2.96 -11.25 -0.02
N SER A 292 3.12 -11.73 -1.26
CA SER A 292 2.88 -13.13 -1.61
C SER A 292 4.07 -14.07 -1.32
N ALA A 293 5.25 -13.56 -1.02
CA ALA A 293 6.45 -14.38 -0.82
C ALA A 293 6.32 -15.38 0.35
N ILE A 294 5.46 -15.10 1.31
CA ILE A 294 5.24 -15.98 2.46
C ILE A 294 4.71 -17.36 2.08
N TRP A 295 3.91 -17.47 1.01
CA TRP A 295 3.40 -18.77 0.56
C TRP A 295 4.53 -19.66 0.03
N TYR A 296 5.51 -19.08 -0.66
CA TYR A 296 6.70 -19.79 -1.13
C TYR A 296 7.66 -20.11 0.03
N ALA A 297 7.88 -19.14 0.93
CA ALA A 297 8.73 -19.36 2.09
C ALA A 297 8.17 -20.43 3.05
N ALA A 298 6.86 -20.60 3.08
CA ALA A 298 6.19 -21.61 3.87
C ALA A 298 5.92 -22.92 3.11
N ASP A 299 6.34 -23.04 1.84
CA ASP A 299 6.17 -24.28 1.08
C ASP A 299 7.25 -25.31 1.47
N PRO A 300 6.88 -26.49 2.00
CA PRO A 300 7.84 -27.52 2.37
C PRO A 300 8.65 -28.06 1.16
N LYS A 301 8.17 -27.88 -0.06
CA LYS A 301 8.92 -28.25 -1.27
C LYS A 301 10.26 -27.54 -1.38
N GLY A 302 10.35 -26.29 -0.90
CA GLY A 302 11.58 -25.53 -0.82
C GLY A 302 12.58 -26.04 0.24
N TYR A 303 12.20 -27.05 1.03
CA TYR A 303 12.97 -27.58 2.17
C TYR A 303 13.01 -29.12 2.17
N ASP A 304 13.03 -29.73 1.00
CA ASP A 304 13.05 -31.21 0.86
C ASP A 304 11.88 -31.94 1.59
N GLY A 305 10.73 -31.26 1.68
CA GLY A 305 9.55 -31.76 2.38
C GLY A 305 9.54 -31.50 3.89
N ASP A 306 10.55 -30.80 4.44
CA ASP A 306 10.66 -30.48 5.87
C ASP A 306 9.69 -29.37 6.26
N GLN A 307 8.53 -29.75 6.81
CA GLN A 307 7.48 -28.83 7.24
C GLN A 307 7.92 -27.88 8.35
N ASP A 308 8.77 -28.35 9.27
CA ASP A 308 9.21 -27.52 10.41
C ASP A 308 10.13 -26.38 9.94
N LYS A 309 11.00 -26.65 8.96
CA LYS A 309 11.82 -25.60 8.32
C LYS A 309 10.96 -24.60 7.55
N ALA A 310 10.00 -25.08 6.79
CA ALA A 310 9.06 -24.25 6.05
C ALA A 310 8.23 -23.36 7.01
N ASP A 311 7.73 -23.92 8.09
CA ASP A 311 7.00 -23.16 9.10
C ASP A 311 7.90 -22.13 9.80
N ALA A 312 9.15 -22.46 10.10
CA ALA A 312 10.09 -21.51 10.68
C ALA A 312 10.40 -20.33 9.75
N ALA A 313 10.60 -20.59 8.47
CA ALA A 313 10.80 -19.54 7.46
C ALA A 313 9.56 -18.66 7.29
N GLY A 314 8.37 -19.26 7.18
CA GLY A 314 7.10 -18.55 7.09
C GLY A 314 6.81 -17.70 8.33
N LEU A 315 7.07 -18.21 9.53
CA LEU A 315 6.92 -17.47 10.78
C LEU A 315 7.86 -16.25 10.85
N LYS A 316 9.11 -16.40 10.42
CA LYS A 316 10.06 -15.30 10.33
C LYS A 316 9.53 -14.22 9.41
N MET A 317 9.10 -14.61 8.22
CA MET A 317 8.56 -13.68 7.21
C MET A 317 7.29 -12.99 7.72
N MET A 318 6.37 -13.69 8.37
CA MET A 318 5.19 -13.10 9.00
C MET A 318 5.55 -12.00 10.01
N GLY A 319 6.55 -12.22 10.85
CA GLY A 319 7.03 -11.21 11.80
C GLY A 319 7.65 -9.99 11.11
N GLN A 320 8.37 -10.20 10.01
CA GLN A 320 8.92 -9.11 9.20
C GLN A 320 7.81 -8.29 8.52
N ASP A 321 6.84 -8.95 7.89
CA ASP A 321 5.73 -8.30 7.20
C ASP A 321 4.85 -7.51 8.17
N LEU A 322 4.54 -8.08 9.36
CA LEU A 322 3.82 -7.36 10.42
C LEU A 322 4.59 -6.13 10.90
N SER A 323 5.92 -6.22 11.01
CA SER A 323 6.76 -5.09 11.39
C SER A 323 6.75 -3.99 10.32
N ALA A 324 6.81 -4.37 9.05
CA ALA A 324 6.77 -3.43 7.93
C ALA A 324 5.38 -2.76 7.82
N ALA A 325 4.28 -3.51 7.94
CA ALA A 325 2.93 -2.95 7.95
C ALA A 325 2.69 -2.04 9.17
N CYS A 326 3.25 -2.39 10.34
CA CYS A 326 3.24 -1.52 11.52
C CYS A 326 3.95 -0.19 11.26
N TRP A 327 5.13 -0.24 10.67
CA TRP A 327 5.89 0.96 10.30
C TRP A 327 5.11 1.82 9.31
N GLN A 328 4.57 1.23 8.26
CA GLN A 328 3.75 1.91 7.27
C GLN A 328 2.53 2.59 7.91
N ALA A 329 1.82 1.86 8.78
CA ALA A 329 0.68 2.39 9.53
C ALA A 329 1.07 3.55 10.44
N GLY A 330 2.18 3.44 11.16
CA GLY A 330 2.70 4.47 12.05
C GLY A 330 3.12 5.73 11.32
N MET A 331 3.94 5.57 10.29
CA MET A 331 4.41 6.68 9.44
C MET A 331 3.29 7.34 8.66
N GLY A 332 2.33 6.57 8.14
CA GLY A 332 1.18 7.11 7.41
C GLY A 332 0.23 7.92 8.32
N ARG A 333 0.10 7.55 9.59
CA ARG A 333 -0.61 8.37 10.60
C ARG A 333 0.14 9.63 10.97
N ASN A 334 1.44 9.54 11.11
CA ASN A 334 2.32 10.66 11.47
C ASN A 334 3.59 10.69 10.62
N PRO A 335 3.54 11.31 9.44
CA PRO A 335 4.69 11.39 8.54
C PRO A 335 5.89 12.16 9.10
N GLN A 336 5.72 12.88 10.23
CA GLN A 336 6.79 13.60 10.93
C GLN A 336 7.43 12.78 12.05
N ALA A 337 6.94 11.55 12.30
CA ALA A 337 7.56 10.66 13.28
C ALA A 337 8.98 10.28 12.83
N ASP A 338 9.84 9.99 13.80
CA ASP A 338 11.14 9.42 13.50
C ASP A 338 10.97 8.01 12.92
N ALA A 339 11.37 7.85 11.65
CA ALA A 339 11.16 6.62 10.90
C ALA A 339 11.93 5.43 11.51
N LYS A 340 13.14 5.69 12.06
CA LYS A 340 13.96 4.65 12.68
C LYS A 340 13.38 4.21 14.03
N LEU A 341 12.98 5.15 14.88
CA LEU A 341 12.34 4.82 16.15
C LEU A 341 11.02 4.09 15.94
N THR A 342 10.24 4.49 14.94
CA THR A 342 9.00 3.80 14.55
C THR A 342 9.28 2.36 14.12
N LEU A 343 10.31 2.13 13.30
CA LEU A 343 10.69 0.79 12.89
C LEU A 343 11.16 -0.08 14.06
N ASP A 344 11.99 0.47 14.94
CA ASP A 344 12.48 -0.27 16.12
C ASP A 344 11.32 -0.67 17.05
N ALA A 345 10.37 0.21 17.29
CA ALA A 345 9.18 -0.08 18.05
C ALA A 345 8.32 -1.19 17.39
N CYS A 346 8.11 -1.12 16.08
CA CYS A 346 7.36 -2.11 15.32
C CYS A 346 8.04 -3.49 15.30
N THR A 347 9.36 -3.52 15.12
CA THR A 347 10.15 -4.76 15.17
C THR A 347 10.12 -5.37 16.57
N SER A 348 10.28 -4.56 17.60
CA SER A 348 10.14 -5.01 19.00
C SER A 348 8.73 -5.55 19.26
N LYS A 349 7.69 -4.89 18.79
CA LYS A 349 6.31 -5.34 18.93
C LYS A 349 6.10 -6.72 18.33
N TRP A 350 6.38 -6.90 17.04
CA TRP A 350 5.96 -8.09 16.30
C TRP A 350 6.97 -9.24 16.33
N GLN A 351 8.27 -8.95 16.33
CA GLN A 351 9.30 -9.98 16.36
C GLN A 351 9.72 -10.39 17.78
N VAL A 352 9.42 -9.58 18.79
CA VAL A 352 9.82 -9.84 20.17
C VAL A 352 8.60 -10.02 21.09
N THR A 353 7.78 -8.99 21.25
CA THR A 353 6.73 -8.95 22.27
C THR A 353 5.51 -9.80 21.89
N GLN A 354 5.08 -9.74 20.64
CA GLN A 354 3.86 -10.40 20.17
C GLN A 354 4.13 -11.67 19.37
N LYS A 355 5.20 -12.40 19.67
CA LYS A 355 5.56 -13.65 18.97
C LYS A 355 4.44 -14.68 18.92
N LYS A 356 3.67 -14.81 20.00
CA LYS A 356 2.54 -15.73 20.04
C LYS A 356 1.46 -15.32 19.03
N GLN A 357 1.09 -14.04 18.98
CA GLN A 357 0.10 -13.54 18.03
C GLN A 357 0.60 -13.68 16.58
N THR A 358 1.86 -13.38 16.31
CA THR A 358 2.50 -13.61 15.01
C THR A 358 2.39 -15.08 14.59
N CYS A 359 2.67 -16.00 15.52
CA CYS A 359 2.57 -17.44 15.31
C CYS A 359 1.12 -17.86 15.00
N GLU A 360 0.17 -17.45 15.83
CA GLU A 360 -1.25 -17.79 15.64
C GLU A 360 -1.77 -17.24 14.31
N LEU A 361 -1.40 -16.03 13.95
CA LEU A 361 -1.76 -15.44 12.66
C LEU A 361 -1.21 -16.27 11.49
N PHE A 362 0.08 -16.65 11.53
CA PHE A 362 0.70 -17.50 10.51
C PHE A 362 -0.08 -18.81 10.32
N TYR A 363 -0.35 -19.54 11.39
CA TYR A 363 -1.05 -20.82 11.27
C TYR A 363 -2.50 -20.68 10.81
N ARG A 364 -3.17 -19.59 11.17
CA ARG A 364 -4.54 -19.32 10.70
C ARG A 364 -4.59 -18.91 9.24
N THR A 365 -3.70 -18.00 8.81
CA THR A 365 -3.77 -17.42 7.46
C THR A 365 -3.07 -18.27 6.40
N ILE A 366 -1.92 -18.85 6.73
CA ILE A 366 -1.10 -19.62 5.79
C ILE A 366 -1.43 -21.12 5.84
N ARG A 367 -1.57 -21.67 7.05
CA ARG A 367 -1.89 -23.09 7.23
C ARG A 367 -3.37 -23.41 7.33
N LYS A 368 -4.23 -22.35 7.32
CA LYS A 368 -5.70 -22.48 7.38
C LYS A 368 -6.20 -23.28 8.59
N LEU A 369 -5.49 -23.23 9.71
CA LEU A 369 -5.90 -23.85 10.95
C LEU A 369 -7.00 -23.03 11.66
N THR A 370 -7.83 -23.73 12.47
CA THR A 370 -8.77 -23.02 13.35
C THR A 370 -8.01 -22.22 14.42
N PRO A 371 -8.64 -21.22 15.07
CA PRO A 371 -8.01 -20.48 16.16
C PRO A 371 -7.44 -21.38 17.27
N GLU A 372 -8.17 -22.44 17.65
CA GLU A 372 -7.79 -23.39 18.68
C GLU A 372 -6.57 -24.22 18.26
N GLN A 373 -6.57 -24.72 17.02
CA GLN A 373 -5.45 -25.46 16.46
C GLN A 373 -4.20 -24.59 16.34
N ALA A 374 -4.34 -23.34 15.90
CA ALA A 374 -3.24 -22.39 15.81
C ALA A 374 -2.66 -22.07 17.21
N ALA A 375 -3.54 -21.81 18.19
CA ALA A 375 -3.12 -21.58 19.57
C ALA A 375 -2.37 -22.79 20.17
N ALA A 376 -2.85 -24.02 19.90
CA ALA A 376 -2.18 -25.25 20.35
C ALA A 376 -0.78 -25.36 19.73
N LYS A 377 -0.62 -25.11 18.43
CA LYS A 377 0.68 -25.10 17.75
C LYS A 377 1.64 -24.07 18.35
N CYS A 378 1.16 -22.88 18.65
CA CYS A 378 1.99 -21.77 19.16
C CYS A 378 2.34 -21.90 20.66
N ASN A 379 1.66 -22.74 21.40
CA ASN A 379 1.95 -23.00 22.81
C ASN A 379 2.99 -24.14 23.02
N THR A 380 3.33 -24.90 21.98
CA THR A 380 4.31 -25.96 22.07
C THR A 380 5.73 -25.41 22.14
N GLY A 381 6.55 -25.89 23.09
CA GLY A 381 7.93 -25.41 23.32
C GLY A 381 8.88 -25.57 22.08
N ALA A 382 8.48 -26.32 21.05
CA ALA A 382 9.21 -26.47 19.80
C ALA A 382 9.24 -25.13 19.01
N VAL A 383 8.12 -24.42 18.91
CA VAL A 383 8.04 -23.11 18.23
C VAL A 383 8.90 -22.08 18.96
N THR A 384 8.93 -22.16 20.29
CA THR A 384 9.74 -21.22 21.10
C THR A 384 11.25 -21.41 20.88
N ARG A 385 11.72 -22.63 20.58
CA ARG A 385 13.11 -22.91 20.22
C ARG A 385 13.44 -22.42 18.80
N SER A 386 12.61 -22.74 17.81
CA SER A 386 12.77 -22.29 16.42
C SER A 386 12.83 -20.76 16.32
N LEU A 387 12.01 -20.04 17.09
CA LEU A 387 12.03 -18.58 17.13
C LEU A 387 13.29 -17.98 17.79
N ARG A 388 14.01 -18.73 18.64
CA ARG A 388 15.31 -18.31 19.19
C ARG A 388 16.45 -18.42 18.17
N ASP A 389 16.42 -19.45 17.32
CA ASP A 389 17.44 -19.66 16.29
C ASP A 389 17.35 -18.68 15.10
N LEU A 390 16.23 -17.98 14.95
CA LEU A 390 16.01 -16.98 13.92
C LEU A 390 16.83 -15.67 14.08
N ARG A 391 17.71 -15.58 15.08
CA ARG A 391 18.67 -14.46 15.22
C ARG A 391 19.83 -14.54 14.22
N LYS A 392 20.05 -15.68 13.58
CA LYS A 392 21.06 -15.80 12.53
C LYS A 392 20.52 -15.25 11.21
N PRO A 393 21.28 -14.44 10.46
CA PRO A 393 20.90 -14.07 9.08
C PRO A 393 20.63 -15.36 8.31
N LEU A 394 19.52 -15.41 7.54
CA LEU A 394 19.39 -16.41 6.50
C LEU A 394 20.49 -16.11 5.48
N GLU A 395 21.43 -17.03 5.30
CA GLU A 395 22.14 -17.09 4.05
C GLU A 395 21.08 -17.30 2.98
N THR A 396 20.96 -16.34 2.08
CA THR A 396 19.96 -16.31 1.01
C THR A 396 20.34 -17.39 0.00
N ASN A 397 19.90 -18.62 0.25
CA ASN A 397 19.90 -19.63 -0.80
C ASN A 397 18.72 -19.34 -1.74
N GLY A 398 18.98 -18.55 -2.79
CA GLY A 398 18.31 -18.62 -4.08
C GLY A 398 16.79 -18.39 -4.18
N VAL A 399 16.05 -18.18 -3.08
CA VAL A 399 14.59 -17.98 -3.13
C VAL A 399 14.21 -16.57 -3.58
N ASP A 400 15.14 -15.62 -3.51
CA ASP A 400 14.94 -14.26 -3.98
C ASP A 400 14.95 -14.10 -5.51
N SER A 401 15.26 -15.16 -6.28
CA SER A 401 15.38 -15.09 -7.73
C SER A 401 14.13 -15.55 -8.50
N ALA A 402 13.06 -15.94 -7.82
CA ALA A 402 11.87 -16.50 -8.45
C ALA A 402 10.60 -15.63 -8.32
N LEU A 403 10.72 -14.37 -7.84
CA LEU A 403 9.61 -13.41 -7.81
C LEU A 403 10.06 -12.04 -8.28
#